data_0c9d2a9f9e0833927a1caa10f80ec8a6
#
_entry.id   0c9d2a9f9e0833927a1caa10f80ec8a6
#
_cell.length_a   1.000
_cell.length_b   1.000
_cell.length_c   1.000
_cell.angle_alpha   90.00
_cell.angle_beta   90.00
_cell.angle_gamma   90.00
#
_symmetry.space_group_name_H-M   'P 1'
#
loop_
_entity.id
_entity.type
_entity.pdbx_description
1 polymer ?
#
loop_
_entity_poly.entity_id
_entity_poly.type
_entity_poly.pdbx_seq_one_letter_code
_entity_poly.pdbx_strand_id
1 'polypeptide(L)'
;MFRHVILWKLKDGLADAESVKAGIKEGLEGLVGKVPGLLRVKVETCGAPGSTADVMLDSYFDCEASLRAYAVHPLHVEVADTKVRPFVASRACLDFQGEGEFGQLVAERRSVRAFSAAVPPRELVDEVAKAGLLAPTGRNQQSSVVVRIDDPALKEEIRAKNEEIRGAAPAGRMNDPFYAAPVMLLVIARKANSTATYDGSLTLGNMMLKAHELGLASCWIHRAKEEMESPLGAKILSRLGLEGEWEGVGHLALGYAASELPPPREYNQSRYMSI
;
A
#
# COMPACT_ATOMS: atom_id res chain seq x y z
N MET A 1 -1.40 6.62 18.34
CA MET A 1 -0.86 5.28 18.68
C MET A 1 0.48 5.40 19.37
N PHE A 2 0.86 4.43 20.19
CA PHE A 2 2.17 4.35 20.82
C PHE A 2 2.90 3.12 20.32
N ARG A 3 4.18 3.26 19.98
CA ARG A 3 4.97 2.19 19.37
C ARG A 3 6.09 1.79 20.32
N HIS A 4 6.32 0.49 20.46
CA HIS A 4 7.34 -0.10 21.31
C HIS A 4 8.17 -1.05 20.44
N VAL A 5 9.41 -0.66 20.20
CA VAL A 5 10.37 -1.40 19.38
C VAL A 5 11.48 -1.93 20.24
N ILE A 6 11.74 -3.23 20.12
CA ILE A 6 12.86 -3.87 20.83
C ILE A 6 13.73 -4.62 19.84
N LEU A 7 15.03 -4.51 20.05
CA LEU A 7 16.04 -5.33 19.37
C LEU A 7 16.72 -6.21 20.41
N TRP A 8 16.79 -7.51 20.13
CA TRP A 8 17.49 -8.46 20.97
C TRP A 8 18.68 -9.11 20.26
N LYS A 9 19.77 -9.26 21.00
CA LYS A 9 20.86 -10.17 20.68
C LYS A 9 20.68 -11.42 21.51
N LEU A 10 20.71 -12.59 20.89
CA LEU A 10 20.62 -13.87 21.60
C LEU A 10 21.97 -14.20 22.26
N LYS A 11 21.94 -15.07 23.27
CA LYS A 11 23.13 -15.62 23.90
C LYS A 11 23.88 -16.51 22.90
N ASP A 12 25.20 -16.49 22.96
CA ASP A 12 26.04 -17.41 22.20
C ASP A 12 25.86 -18.86 22.71
N GLY A 13 26.06 -19.83 21.82
CA GLY A 13 26.06 -21.25 22.17
C GLY A 13 24.70 -21.85 22.45
N LEU A 14 23.60 -21.23 22.04
CA LEU A 14 22.27 -21.85 22.11
C LEU A 14 22.24 -23.11 21.26
N ALA A 15 21.74 -24.21 21.82
CA ALA A 15 21.66 -25.51 21.12
C ALA A 15 20.76 -25.46 19.88
N ASP A 16 19.67 -24.65 19.93
CA ASP A 16 18.75 -24.45 18.83
C ASP A 16 18.24 -23.01 18.81
N ALA A 17 19.00 -22.11 18.19
CA ALA A 17 18.65 -20.70 18.09
C ALA A 17 17.38 -20.46 17.25
N GLU A 18 17.11 -21.27 16.23
CA GLU A 18 15.94 -21.12 15.38
C GLU A 18 14.64 -21.50 16.13
N SER A 19 14.65 -22.55 16.93
CA SER A 19 13.53 -22.89 17.81
C SER A 19 13.27 -21.81 18.85
N VAL A 20 14.32 -21.20 19.40
CA VAL A 20 14.21 -20.05 20.33
C VAL A 20 13.55 -18.86 19.65
N LYS A 21 13.99 -18.47 18.46
CA LYS A 21 13.41 -17.38 17.66
C LYS A 21 11.93 -17.65 17.35
N ALA A 22 11.60 -18.86 16.91
CA ALA A 22 10.22 -19.26 16.64
C ALA A 22 9.35 -19.17 17.90
N GLY A 23 9.85 -19.63 19.05
CA GLY A 23 9.15 -19.55 20.34
C GLY A 23 8.93 -18.11 20.81
N ILE A 24 9.89 -17.22 20.61
CA ILE A 24 9.76 -15.77 20.88
C ILE A 24 8.64 -15.18 20.00
N LYS A 25 8.69 -15.45 18.70
CA LYS A 25 7.70 -14.96 17.73
C LYS A 25 6.30 -15.41 18.07
N GLU A 26 6.08 -16.72 18.20
CA GLU A 26 4.79 -17.28 18.53
C GLU A 26 4.23 -16.73 19.85
N GLY A 27 5.08 -16.65 20.88
CA GLY A 27 4.67 -16.18 22.20
C GLY A 27 4.22 -14.73 22.19
N LEU A 28 4.99 -13.83 21.59
CA LEU A 28 4.70 -12.39 21.59
C LEU A 28 3.56 -12.04 20.62
N GLU A 29 3.56 -12.58 19.41
CA GLU A 29 2.47 -12.34 18.45
C GLU A 29 1.13 -12.91 18.93
N GLY A 30 1.18 -14.02 19.69
CA GLY A 30 0.02 -14.63 20.33
C GLY A 30 -0.65 -13.82 21.44
N LEU A 31 -0.09 -12.66 21.85
CA LEU A 31 -0.66 -11.75 22.84
C LEU A 31 -1.71 -10.80 22.25
N VAL A 32 -1.73 -10.61 20.93
CA VAL A 32 -2.72 -9.75 20.26
C VAL A 32 -4.12 -10.29 20.50
N GLY A 33 -5.04 -9.42 20.86
CA GLY A 33 -6.42 -9.78 21.23
C GLY A 33 -6.60 -10.35 22.64
N LYS A 34 -5.49 -10.61 23.38
CA LYS A 34 -5.53 -11.10 24.77
C LYS A 34 -5.10 -10.04 25.77
N VAL A 35 -4.29 -9.08 25.35
CA VAL A 35 -3.84 -7.98 26.21
C VAL A 35 -4.56 -6.70 25.79
N PRO A 36 -5.31 -6.06 26.68
CA PRO A 36 -6.03 -4.82 26.38
C PRO A 36 -5.09 -3.72 25.87
N GLY A 37 -5.52 -3.02 24.82
CA GLY A 37 -4.76 -1.91 24.24
C GLY A 37 -3.58 -2.31 23.35
N LEU A 38 -3.22 -3.59 23.29
CA LEU A 38 -2.25 -4.12 22.32
C LEU A 38 -2.91 -4.33 20.96
N LEU A 39 -2.58 -3.49 19.98
CA LEU A 39 -3.23 -3.48 18.66
C LEU A 39 -2.57 -4.43 17.67
N ARG A 40 -1.23 -4.47 17.69
CA ARG A 40 -0.42 -5.27 16.76
C ARG A 40 0.91 -5.64 17.38
N VAL A 41 1.38 -6.82 17.05
CA VAL A 41 2.75 -7.27 17.31
C VAL A 41 3.31 -7.90 16.05
N LYS A 42 4.52 -7.56 15.70
CA LYS A 42 5.31 -8.20 14.66
C LYS A 42 6.68 -8.54 15.22
N VAL A 43 7.07 -9.80 15.07
CA VAL A 43 8.40 -10.26 15.45
C VAL A 43 9.15 -10.69 14.20
N GLU A 44 10.28 -10.05 13.94
CA GLU A 44 11.20 -10.41 12.86
C GLU A 44 12.38 -11.18 13.42
N THR A 45 12.68 -12.30 12.76
CA THR A 45 13.73 -13.25 13.19
C THR A 45 14.78 -13.49 12.12
N CYS A 46 14.57 -12.96 10.90
CA CYS A 46 15.48 -13.11 9.77
C CYS A 46 16.09 -11.75 9.43
N GLY A 47 17.28 -11.47 9.94
CA GLY A 47 18.04 -10.27 9.58
C GLY A 47 18.75 -10.42 8.23
N ALA A 48 18.87 -9.30 7.49
CA ALA A 48 19.74 -9.24 6.30
C ALA A 48 21.23 -9.33 6.70
N PRO A 49 22.15 -9.67 5.78
CA PRO A 49 23.59 -9.62 6.05
C PRO A 49 24.00 -8.26 6.62
N GLY A 50 24.78 -8.28 7.71
CA GLY A 50 25.19 -7.06 8.44
C GLY A 50 24.29 -6.67 9.60
N SER A 51 23.17 -7.37 9.83
CA SER A 51 22.33 -7.14 11.02
C SER A 51 23.10 -7.49 12.30
N THR A 52 23.02 -6.62 13.30
CA THR A 52 23.66 -6.81 14.62
C THR A 52 22.73 -7.37 15.68
N ALA A 53 21.41 -7.36 15.43
CA ALA A 53 20.39 -7.99 16.25
C ALA A 53 19.90 -9.28 15.60
N ASP A 54 19.43 -10.21 16.43
CA ASP A 54 18.93 -11.52 15.99
C ASP A 54 17.39 -11.56 15.90
N VAL A 55 16.72 -10.75 16.74
CA VAL A 55 15.26 -10.67 16.81
C VAL A 55 14.84 -9.22 17.03
N MET A 56 13.80 -8.79 16.30
CA MET A 56 13.13 -7.50 16.50
C MET A 56 11.69 -7.74 16.91
N LEU A 57 11.22 -7.01 17.92
CA LEU A 57 9.82 -6.82 18.25
C LEU A 57 9.41 -5.43 17.78
N ASP A 58 8.29 -5.34 17.09
CA ASP A 58 7.59 -4.11 16.76
C ASP A 58 6.13 -4.23 17.18
N SER A 59 5.74 -3.49 18.21
CA SER A 59 4.39 -3.56 18.79
C SER A 59 3.73 -2.19 18.87
N TYR A 60 2.41 -2.19 18.67
CA TYR A 60 1.58 -1.00 18.59
C TYR A 60 0.51 -1.03 19.68
N PHE A 61 0.36 0.10 20.38
CA PHE A 61 -0.64 0.30 21.41
C PHE A 61 -1.55 1.47 21.07
N ASP A 62 -2.77 1.44 21.56
CA ASP A 62 -3.71 2.55 21.41
C ASP A 62 -3.22 3.82 22.13
N CYS A 63 -2.55 3.67 23.28
CA CYS A 63 -1.97 4.78 24.04
C CYS A 63 -0.76 4.32 24.88
N GLU A 64 -0.03 5.28 25.45
CA GLU A 64 1.10 5.02 26.34
C GLU A 64 0.73 4.26 27.62
N ALA A 65 -0.47 4.54 28.16
CA ALA A 65 -0.94 3.84 29.36
C ALA A 65 -1.11 2.34 29.13
N SER A 66 -1.57 1.95 27.94
CA SER A 66 -1.68 0.54 27.53
C SER A 66 -0.33 -0.15 27.40
N LEU A 67 0.71 0.53 26.91
CA LEU A 67 2.07 0.02 26.92
C LEU A 67 2.58 -0.23 28.35
N ARG A 68 2.34 0.72 29.25
CA ARG A 68 2.72 0.53 30.66
C ARG A 68 1.99 -0.65 31.31
N ALA A 69 0.69 -0.79 31.03
CA ALA A 69 -0.10 -1.92 31.51
C ALA A 69 0.37 -3.27 30.91
N TYR A 70 0.74 -3.29 29.63
CA TYR A 70 1.32 -4.45 28.97
C TYR A 70 2.59 -4.94 29.64
N ALA A 71 3.48 -4.02 30.02
CA ALA A 71 4.77 -4.38 30.63
C ALA A 71 4.63 -5.25 31.89
N VAL A 72 3.55 -5.08 32.64
CA VAL A 72 3.26 -5.82 33.88
C VAL A 72 2.12 -6.86 33.74
N HIS A 73 1.56 -6.99 32.53
CA HIS A 73 0.44 -7.92 32.30
C HIS A 73 0.89 -9.37 32.47
N PRO A 74 0.15 -10.21 33.21
CA PRO A 74 0.58 -11.59 33.52
C PRO A 74 0.95 -12.42 32.29
N LEU A 75 0.16 -12.36 31.21
CA LEU A 75 0.46 -13.09 29.97
C LEU A 75 1.76 -12.60 29.30
N HIS A 76 2.03 -11.30 29.31
CA HIS A 76 3.29 -10.78 28.79
C HIS A 76 4.47 -11.23 29.66
N VAL A 77 4.34 -11.11 30.99
CA VAL A 77 5.40 -11.51 31.92
C VAL A 77 5.73 -13.00 31.74
N GLU A 78 4.73 -13.87 31.65
CA GLU A 78 4.91 -15.30 31.40
C GLU A 78 5.69 -15.57 30.11
N VAL A 79 5.31 -14.94 28.99
CA VAL A 79 6.02 -15.09 27.71
C VAL A 79 7.46 -14.53 27.83
N ALA A 80 7.61 -13.39 28.46
CA ALA A 80 8.94 -12.79 28.65
C ALA A 80 9.86 -13.67 29.50
N ASP A 81 9.35 -14.25 30.58
CA ASP A 81 10.13 -15.07 31.52
C ASP A 81 10.47 -16.46 30.96
N THR A 82 9.58 -17.02 30.14
CA THR A 82 9.77 -18.39 29.65
C THR A 82 10.39 -18.44 28.26
N LYS A 83 10.07 -17.50 27.38
CA LYS A 83 10.46 -17.56 25.96
C LYS A 83 11.49 -16.49 25.54
N VAL A 84 11.69 -15.40 26.32
CA VAL A 84 12.58 -14.30 25.90
C VAL A 84 13.80 -14.17 26.83
N ARG A 85 13.59 -13.80 28.09
CA ARG A 85 14.65 -13.47 29.06
C ARG A 85 15.73 -14.53 29.23
N PRO A 86 15.41 -15.84 29.23
CA PRO A 86 16.43 -16.89 29.38
C PRO A 86 17.43 -16.92 28.25
N PHE A 87 17.09 -16.48 27.04
CA PHE A 87 17.83 -16.66 25.80
C PHE A 87 18.52 -15.39 25.29
N VAL A 88 18.19 -14.22 25.86
CA VAL A 88 18.66 -12.90 25.40
C VAL A 88 19.91 -12.49 26.15
N ALA A 89 20.97 -12.07 25.41
CA ALA A 89 22.19 -11.51 25.94
C ALA A 89 22.13 -10.01 26.12
N SER A 90 21.51 -9.30 25.17
CA SER A 90 21.33 -7.85 25.25
C SER A 90 20.01 -7.40 24.64
N ARG A 91 19.55 -6.22 25.08
CA ARG A 91 18.28 -5.61 24.66
C ARG A 91 18.48 -4.11 24.44
N ALA A 92 18.01 -3.60 23.29
CA ALA A 92 17.78 -2.19 23.05
C ALA A 92 16.27 -1.95 22.91
N CYS A 93 15.77 -0.82 23.42
CA CYS A 93 14.34 -0.50 23.38
C CYS A 93 14.15 0.96 23.01
N LEU A 94 13.14 1.24 22.20
CA LEU A 94 12.67 2.58 21.88
C LEU A 94 11.15 2.61 21.93
N ASP A 95 10.63 3.48 22.79
CA ASP A 95 9.20 3.76 22.94
C ASP A 95 8.91 5.17 22.43
N PHE A 96 7.92 5.32 21.56
CA PHE A 96 7.59 6.63 21.01
C PHE A 96 6.13 6.74 20.55
N GLN A 97 5.62 7.97 20.59
CA GLN A 97 4.33 8.27 19.99
C GLN A 97 4.52 8.41 18.47
N GLY A 98 3.76 7.64 17.70
CA GLY A 98 3.80 7.68 16.25
C GLY A 98 2.41 7.53 15.66
N GLU A 99 2.26 7.97 14.43
CA GLU A 99 1.12 7.60 13.61
C GLU A 99 1.29 6.14 13.16
N GLY A 100 0.19 5.42 12.93
CA GLY A 100 0.27 4.10 12.30
C GLY A 100 0.78 4.24 10.86
N GLU A 101 1.56 3.27 10.41
CA GLU A 101 2.11 3.24 9.03
C GLU A 101 1.03 3.55 7.97
N PHE A 102 -0.18 3.01 8.14
CA PHE A 102 -1.29 3.28 7.23
C PHE A 102 -1.77 4.74 7.31
N GLY A 103 -1.85 5.33 8.52
CA GLY A 103 -2.22 6.75 8.68
C GLY A 103 -1.22 7.67 7.99
N GLN A 104 0.06 7.37 8.11
CA GLN A 104 1.13 8.10 7.44
C GLN A 104 1.03 7.96 5.91
N LEU A 105 0.84 6.74 5.38
CA LEU A 105 0.64 6.51 3.95
C LEU A 105 -0.54 7.33 3.39
N VAL A 106 -1.65 7.37 4.11
CA VAL A 106 -2.83 8.16 3.70
C VAL A 106 -2.53 9.65 3.69
N ALA A 107 -1.83 10.16 4.71
CA ALA A 107 -1.50 11.59 4.85
C ALA A 107 -0.48 12.06 3.80
N GLU A 108 0.55 11.26 3.55
CA GLU A 108 1.70 11.63 2.70
C GLU A 108 1.48 11.35 1.21
N ARG A 109 0.64 10.36 0.86
CA ARG A 109 0.37 10.04 -0.55
C ARG A 109 -0.15 11.26 -1.32
N ARG A 110 0.52 11.56 -2.43
CA ARG A 110 0.18 12.70 -3.31
C ARG A 110 -0.04 12.25 -4.75
N SER A 111 -0.85 13.01 -5.50
CA SER A 111 -0.95 12.89 -6.96
C SER A 111 0.24 13.60 -7.60
N VAL A 112 1.20 12.81 -8.11
CA VAL A 112 2.42 13.31 -8.74
C VAL A 112 2.17 13.51 -10.23
N ARG A 113 2.63 14.64 -10.77
CA ARG A 113 2.41 15.06 -12.17
C ARG A 113 3.71 15.41 -12.88
N ALA A 114 4.81 14.84 -12.39
CA ALA A 114 6.12 14.90 -13.03
C ALA A 114 6.86 13.60 -12.70
N PHE A 115 7.12 12.79 -13.71
CA PHE A 115 7.77 11.49 -13.55
C PHE A 115 9.17 11.52 -14.15
N SER A 116 10.10 10.77 -13.53
CA SER A 116 11.41 10.50 -14.11
C SER A 116 11.27 9.47 -15.25
N ALA A 117 12.31 9.39 -16.10
CA ALA A 117 12.36 8.40 -17.17
C ALA A 117 12.63 6.97 -16.67
N ALA A 118 12.98 6.79 -15.39
CA ALA A 118 13.27 5.49 -14.81
C ALA A 118 11.99 4.62 -14.75
N VAL A 119 12.06 3.43 -15.32
CA VAL A 119 10.94 2.47 -15.33
C VAL A 119 11.03 1.61 -14.07
N PRO A 120 9.98 1.55 -13.24
CA PRO A 120 9.94 0.65 -12.10
C PRO A 120 10.07 -0.83 -12.53
N PRO A 121 10.76 -1.68 -11.74
CA PRO A 121 10.75 -3.12 -11.94
C PRO A 121 9.32 -3.67 -12.05
N ARG A 122 9.17 -4.71 -12.88
CA ARG A 122 7.86 -5.33 -13.14
C ARG A 122 7.20 -5.81 -11.85
N GLU A 123 7.97 -6.39 -10.97
CA GLU A 123 7.54 -6.94 -9.68
C GLU A 123 6.86 -5.88 -8.81
N LEU A 124 7.39 -4.65 -8.79
CA LEU A 124 6.76 -3.55 -8.05
C LEU A 124 5.43 -3.11 -8.68
N VAL A 125 5.37 -3.08 -10.02
CA VAL A 125 4.12 -2.76 -10.74
C VAL A 125 3.06 -3.83 -10.48
N ASP A 126 3.44 -5.10 -10.48
CA ASP A 126 2.56 -6.23 -10.21
C ASP A 126 2.05 -6.20 -8.75
N GLU A 127 2.89 -5.80 -7.76
CA GLU A 127 2.45 -5.59 -6.37
C GLU A 127 1.43 -4.45 -6.25
N VAL A 128 1.60 -3.37 -7.00
CA VAL A 128 0.62 -2.28 -7.06
C VAL A 128 -0.73 -2.79 -7.60
N ALA A 129 -0.70 -3.54 -8.69
CA ALA A 129 -1.91 -4.11 -9.29
C ALA A 129 -2.63 -5.09 -8.34
N LYS A 130 -1.88 -6.00 -7.69
CA LYS A 130 -2.42 -6.93 -6.68
C LYS A 130 -3.12 -6.20 -5.54
N ALA A 131 -2.52 -5.14 -4.99
CA ALA A 131 -3.13 -4.37 -3.93
C ALA A 131 -4.48 -3.76 -4.36
N GLY A 132 -4.57 -3.32 -5.62
CA GLY A 132 -5.82 -2.87 -6.21
C GLY A 132 -6.88 -3.97 -6.25
N LEU A 133 -6.52 -5.16 -6.70
CA LEU A 133 -7.44 -6.30 -6.81
C LEU A 133 -7.91 -6.85 -5.45
N LEU A 134 -7.25 -6.47 -4.35
CA LEU A 134 -7.68 -6.77 -2.98
C LEU A 134 -8.69 -5.76 -2.43
N ALA A 135 -9.07 -4.73 -3.20
CA ALA A 135 -10.12 -3.80 -2.80
C ALA A 135 -11.48 -4.53 -2.63
N PRO A 136 -12.30 -4.11 -1.65
CA PRO A 136 -13.64 -4.65 -1.52
C PRO A 136 -14.48 -4.28 -2.74
N THR A 137 -15.39 -5.20 -3.13
CA THR A 137 -16.32 -5.00 -4.23
C THR A 137 -17.74 -5.30 -3.78
N GLY A 138 -18.73 -4.69 -4.42
CA GLY A 138 -20.12 -4.96 -4.12
C GLY A 138 -20.42 -6.46 -4.20
N ARG A 139 -20.97 -7.04 -3.11
CA ARG A 139 -21.27 -8.47 -2.97
C ARG A 139 -20.09 -9.41 -3.27
N ASN A 140 -18.86 -8.93 -3.11
CA ASN A 140 -17.62 -9.64 -3.44
C ASN A 140 -17.59 -10.16 -4.90
N GLN A 141 -18.14 -9.40 -5.84
CA GLN A 141 -18.24 -9.80 -7.24
C GLN A 141 -16.91 -9.67 -8.00
N GLN A 142 -15.91 -9.04 -7.40
CA GLN A 142 -14.58 -8.85 -7.99
C GLN A 142 -14.66 -8.31 -9.43
N SER A 143 -15.50 -7.26 -9.62
CA SER A 143 -15.91 -6.73 -10.92
C SER A 143 -14.81 -6.00 -11.68
N SER A 144 -13.77 -5.56 -10.96
CA SER A 144 -12.69 -4.75 -11.53
C SER A 144 -11.56 -5.59 -12.11
N VAL A 145 -11.01 -5.12 -13.21
CA VAL A 145 -9.81 -5.68 -13.87
C VAL A 145 -8.77 -4.57 -13.99
N VAL A 146 -7.53 -4.90 -13.66
CA VAL A 146 -6.36 -4.03 -13.86
C VAL A 146 -5.62 -4.49 -15.09
N VAL A 147 -5.49 -3.61 -16.07
CA VAL A 147 -4.80 -3.88 -17.34
C VAL A 147 -3.51 -3.07 -17.38
N ARG A 148 -2.37 -3.75 -17.48
CA ARG A 148 -1.10 -3.08 -17.75
C ARG A 148 -0.93 -2.92 -19.26
N ILE A 149 -0.73 -1.69 -19.70
CA ILE A 149 -0.53 -1.36 -21.11
C ILE A 149 0.98 -1.37 -21.38
N ASP A 150 1.48 -2.44 -22.00
CA ASP A 150 2.91 -2.60 -22.31
C ASP A 150 3.23 -2.18 -23.76
N ASP A 151 2.27 -2.34 -24.70
CA ASP A 151 2.41 -2.00 -26.12
C ASP A 151 2.59 -0.47 -26.28
N PRO A 152 3.75 0.01 -26.81
CA PRO A 152 3.99 1.42 -26.98
C PRO A 152 3.00 2.10 -27.94
N ALA A 153 2.55 1.40 -28.99
CA ALA A 153 1.60 1.96 -29.93
C ALA A 153 0.23 2.16 -29.28
N LEU A 154 -0.21 1.20 -28.47
CA LEU A 154 -1.46 1.33 -27.72
C LEU A 154 -1.37 2.42 -26.63
N LYS A 155 -0.21 2.57 -25.97
CA LYS A 155 0.00 3.70 -25.03
C LYS A 155 -0.21 5.04 -25.73
N GLU A 156 0.33 5.19 -26.94
CA GLU A 156 0.21 6.43 -27.69
C GLU A 156 -1.22 6.68 -28.15
N GLU A 157 -1.93 5.64 -28.62
CA GLU A 157 -3.34 5.75 -28.98
C GLU A 157 -4.20 6.19 -27.77
N ILE A 158 -3.95 5.62 -26.58
CA ILE A 158 -4.63 6.01 -25.34
C ILE A 158 -4.32 7.46 -24.99
N ARG A 159 -3.04 7.89 -25.06
CA ARG A 159 -2.63 9.28 -24.82
C ARG A 159 -3.34 10.25 -25.75
N ALA A 160 -3.29 9.98 -27.03
CA ALA A 160 -3.91 10.81 -28.05
C ALA A 160 -5.44 10.90 -27.85
N LYS A 161 -6.10 9.76 -27.54
CA LYS A 161 -7.54 9.76 -27.27
C LYS A 161 -7.89 10.51 -26.00
N ASN A 162 -7.12 10.35 -24.94
CA ASN A 162 -7.31 11.08 -23.68
C ASN A 162 -7.11 12.60 -23.87
N GLU A 163 -6.15 12.98 -24.70
CA GLU A 163 -5.89 14.37 -25.06
C GLU A 163 -7.03 14.96 -25.90
N GLU A 164 -7.51 14.22 -26.91
CA GLU A 164 -8.68 14.60 -27.73
C GLU A 164 -9.89 14.89 -26.84
N ILE A 165 -10.23 13.95 -25.92
CA ILE A 165 -11.38 14.09 -25.01
C ILE A 165 -11.20 15.27 -24.06
N ARG A 166 -9.97 15.49 -23.56
CA ARG A 166 -9.66 16.61 -22.65
C ARG A 166 -9.83 17.96 -23.32
N GLY A 167 -9.50 18.07 -24.61
CA GLY A 167 -9.34 19.34 -25.29
C GLY A 167 -8.05 20.06 -24.91
N ALA A 168 -8.04 21.39 -25.04
CA ALA A 168 -6.87 22.20 -24.74
C ALA A 168 -6.37 22.02 -23.28
N ALA A 169 -5.07 21.88 -23.10
CA ALA A 169 -4.48 21.81 -21.77
C ALA A 169 -4.62 23.17 -21.05
N PRO A 170 -4.90 23.17 -19.74
CA PRO A 170 -4.84 24.39 -18.95
C PRO A 170 -3.47 25.08 -19.05
N ALA A 171 -3.45 26.39 -19.06
CA ALA A 171 -2.19 27.16 -19.13
C ALA A 171 -1.19 26.72 -18.05
N GLY A 172 0.06 26.55 -18.42
CA GLY A 172 1.15 26.14 -17.53
C GLY A 172 1.17 24.65 -17.16
N ARG A 173 0.31 23.81 -17.76
CA ARG A 173 0.34 22.36 -17.59
C ARG A 173 0.96 21.66 -18.80
N MET A 174 1.59 20.49 -18.51
CA MET A 174 2.09 19.61 -19.56
C MET A 174 0.93 19.16 -20.48
N ASN A 175 1.21 19.09 -21.78
CA ASN A 175 0.20 18.68 -22.75
C ASN A 175 -0.12 17.17 -22.62
N ASP A 176 0.87 16.33 -22.28
CA ASP A 176 0.65 14.90 -22.03
C ASP A 176 -0.26 14.69 -20.82
N PRO A 177 -1.45 14.08 -20.98
CA PRO A 177 -2.38 13.81 -19.89
C PRO A 177 -1.84 12.80 -18.88
N PHE A 178 -0.82 12.02 -19.22
CA PHE A 178 -0.16 11.03 -18.35
C PHE A 178 1.15 11.54 -17.74
N TYR A 179 1.53 12.80 -18.00
CA TYR A 179 2.70 13.47 -17.41
C TYR A 179 4.03 12.73 -17.68
N ALA A 180 4.16 12.11 -18.83
CA ALA A 180 5.32 11.29 -19.24
C ALA A 180 5.59 10.08 -18.30
N ALA A 181 4.59 9.60 -17.60
CA ALA A 181 4.75 8.41 -16.76
C ALA A 181 5.18 7.19 -17.59
N PRO A 182 6.20 6.44 -17.15
CA PRO A 182 6.71 5.28 -17.90
C PRO A 182 5.74 4.09 -17.88
N VAL A 183 4.92 3.97 -16.84
CA VAL A 183 3.95 2.87 -16.68
C VAL A 183 2.52 3.41 -16.71
N MET A 184 1.66 2.72 -17.44
CA MET A 184 0.23 3.00 -17.55
C MET A 184 -0.55 1.76 -17.16
N LEU A 185 -1.40 1.88 -16.13
CA LEU A 185 -2.35 0.86 -15.73
C LEU A 185 -3.76 1.39 -15.97
N LEU A 186 -4.61 0.61 -16.65
CA LEU A 186 -6.02 0.92 -16.87
C LEU A 186 -6.86 0.06 -15.94
N VAL A 187 -7.81 0.67 -15.24
CA VAL A 187 -8.83 -0.03 -14.46
C VAL A 187 -10.16 0.06 -15.17
N ILE A 188 -10.71 -1.11 -15.47
CA ILE A 188 -12.04 -1.29 -16.05
C ILE A 188 -12.88 -2.15 -15.11
N ALA A 189 -14.21 -2.00 -15.17
CA ALA A 189 -15.12 -2.81 -14.36
C ALA A 189 -16.34 -3.26 -15.19
N ARG A 190 -16.93 -4.41 -14.84
CA ARG A 190 -18.12 -4.95 -15.52
C ARG A 190 -19.31 -4.04 -15.34
N LYS A 191 -19.84 -3.51 -16.43
CA LYS A 191 -20.98 -2.57 -16.45
C LYS A 191 -22.27 -3.17 -15.88
N ALA A 192 -22.44 -4.48 -15.98
CA ALA A 192 -23.57 -5.20 -15.40
C ALA A 192 -23.66 -5.12 -13.86
N ASN A 193 -22.54 -4.78 -13.19
CA ASN A 193 -22.52 -4.63 -11.74
C ASN A 193 -22.87 -3.19 -11.38
N SER A 194 -23.91 -2.99 -10.58
CA SER A 194 -24.37 -1.66 -10.16
C SER A 194 -23.32 -0.86 -9.36
N THR A 195 -22.29 -1.51 -8.86
CA THR A 195 -21.19 -0.91 -8.10
C THR A 195 -19.89 -0.76 -8.91
N ALA A 196 -19.91 -1.03 -10.23
CA ALA A 196 -18.74 -1.08 -11.09
C ALA A 196 -17.77 0.10 -10.92
N THR A 197 -18.27 1.33 -11.03
CA THR A 197 -17.46 2.55 -10.87
C THR A 197 -16.88 2.68 -9.47
N TYR A 198 -17.65 2.34 -8.43
CA TYR A 198 -17.20 2.39 -7.04
C TYR A 198 -16.13 1.34 -6.77
N ASP A 199 -16.34 0.10 -7.23
CA ASP A 199 -15.38 -1.01 -7.10
C ASP A 199 -14.04 -0.64 -7.76
N GLY A 200 -14.08 -0.14 -9.00
CA GLY A 200 -12.90 0.33 -9.71
C GLY A 200 -12.22 1.54 -9.06
N SER A 201 -13.00 2.42 -8.43
CA SER A 201 -12.45 3.56 -7.68
C SER A 201 -11.70 3.12 -6.43
N LEU A 202 -12.22 2.13 -5.70
CA LEU A 202 -11.52 1.51 -4.57
C LEU A 202 -10.26 0.78 -5.02
N THR A 203 -10.32 0.08 -6.16
CA THR A 203 -9.15 -0.54 -6.80
C THR A 203 -8.05 0.49 -7.03
N LEU A 204 -8.35 1.62 -7.69
CA LEU A 204 -7.38 2.70 -7.91
C LEU A 204 -6.88 3.32 -6.60
N GLY A 205 -7.75 3.47 -5.60
CA GLY A 205 -7.39 3.96 -4.27
C GLY A 205 -6.32 3.10 -3.60
N ASN A 206 -6.52 1.77 -3.57
CA ASN A 206 -5.54 0.82 -3.02
C ASN A 206 -4.24 0.82 -3.82
N MET A 207 -4.32 0.87 -5.16
CA MET A 207 -3.13 0.96 -6.02
C MET A 207 -2.30 2.20 -5.72
N MET A 208 -2.92 3.36 -5.53
CA MET A 208 -2.22 4.60 -5.19
C MET A 208 -1.53 4.54 -3.83
N LEU A 209 -2.15 3.91 -2.82
CA LEU A 209 -1.55 3.72 -1.50
C LEU A 209 -0.36 2.76 -1.58
N LYS A 210 -0.52 1.63 -2.28
CA LYS A 210 0.56 0.65 -2.47
C LYS A 210 1.73 1.22 -3.26
N ALA A 211 1.46 2.01 -4.30
CA ALA A 211 2.52 2.70 -5.03
C ALA A 211 3.35 3.58 -4.10
N HIS A 212 2.70 4.38 -3.24
CA HIS A 212 3.38 5.23 -2.27
C HIS A 212 4.19 4.42 -1.23
N GLU A 213 3.63 3.34 -0.70
CA GLU A 213 4.33 2.42 0.22
C GLU A 213 5.62 1.86 -0.40
N LEU A 214 5.61 1.58 -1.71
CA LEU A 214 6.77 1.08 -2.45
C LEU A 214 7.74 2.17 -2.92
N GLY A 215 7.53 3.43 -2.51
CA GLY A 215 8.35 4.57 -2.95
C GLY A 215 8.09 5.01 -4.39
N LEU A 216 6.99 4.55 -4.99
CA LEU A 216 6.58 4.95 -6.34
C LEU A 216 5.64 6.16 -6.28
N ALA A 217 5.73 6.97 -7.32
CA ALA A 217 4.83 8.08 -7.58
C ALA A 217 3.64 7.62 -8.44
N SER A 218 2.45 8.18 -8.19
CA SER A 218 1.27 7.85 -8.97
C SER A 218 0.34 9.04 -9.16
N CYS A 219 -0.48 8.98 -10.22
CA CYS A 219 -1.57 9.91 -10.45
C CYS A 219 -2.74 9.19 -11.12
N TRP A 220 -3.95 9.38 -10.58
CA TRP A 220 -5.17 8.96 -11.26
C TRP A 220 -5.42 9.87 -12.47
N ILE A 221 -5.50 9.28 -13.66
CA ILE A 221 -5.87 9.95 -14.89
C ILE A 221 -7.32 9.61 -15.23
N HIS A 222 -8.10 10.63 -15.44
CA HIS A 222 -9.53 10.53 -15.76
C HIS A 222 -9.77 10.23 -17.25
N ARG A 223 -11.03 10.09 -17.66
CA ARG A 223 -11.52 9.89 -19.04
C ARG A 223 -11.42 8.47 -19.60
N ALA A 224 -11.00 7.50 -18.80
CA ALA A 224 -11.03 6.10 -19.21
C ALA A 224 -12.44 5.64 -19.63
N LYS A 225 -13.51 6.25 -19.07
CA LYS A 225 -14.88 5.96 -19.44
C LYS A 225 -15.14 6.29 -20.92
N GLU A 226 -14.86 7.50 -21.31
CA GLU A 226 -15.05 7.99 -22.67
C GLU A 226 -14.14 7.26 -23.67
N GLU A 227 -12.93 6.90 -23.24
CA GLU A 227 -12.02 6.08 -24.04
C GLU A 227 -12.61 4.69 -24.31
N MET A 228 -13.15 4.03 -23.28
CA MET A 228 -13.76 2.71 -23.39
C MET A 228 -15.09 2.73 -24.16
N GLU A 229 -15.79 3.84 -24.19
CA GLU A 229 -17.01 4.05 -25.01
C GLU A 229 -16.70 4.34 -26.49
N SER A 230 -15.42 4.53 -26.85
CA SER A 230 -14.94 4.77 -28.21
C SER A 230 -14.50 3.47 -28.91
N PRO A 231 -14.18 3.51 -30.22
CA PRO A 231 -13.60 2.36 -30.93
C PRO A 231 -12.31 1.81 -30.28
N LEU A 232 -11.56 2.65 -29.56
CA LEU A 232 -10.38 2.24 -28.80
C LEU A 232 -10.73 1.23 -27.70
N GLY A 233 -11.85 1.43 -27.00
CA GLY A 233 -12.33 0.48 -26.01
C GLY A 233 -12.61 -0.91 -26.58
N ALA A 234 -13.30 -0.99 -27.73
CA ALA A 234 -13.54 -2.26 -28.42
C ALA A 234 -12.24 -2.97 -28.82
N LYS A 235 -11.23 -2.20 -29.28
CA LYS A 235 -9.90 -2.71 -29.59
C LYS A 235 -9.19 -3.29 -28.35
N ILE A 236 -9.26 -2.58 -27.21
CA ILE A 236 -8.68 -3.04 -25.94
C ILE A 236 -9.34 -4.32 -25.47
N LEU A 237 -10.67 -4.38 -25.44
CA LEU A 237 -11.43 -5.57 -25.00
C LEU A 237 -11.15 -6.78 -25.88
N SER A 238 -11.10 -6.60 -27.20
CA SER A 238 -10.75 -7.66 -28.15
C SER A 238 -9.35 -8.22 -27.89
N ARG A 239 -8.35 -7.38 -27.64
CA ARG A 239 -6.99 -7.82 -27.30
C ARG A 239 -6.90 -8.59 -25.98
N LEU A 240 -7.78 -8.28 -25.04
CA LEU A 240 -7.85 -8.94 -23.74
C LEU A 240 -8.71 -10.22 -23.76
N GLY A 241 -9.45 -10.48 -24.84
CA GLY A 241 -10.41 -11.57 -24.91
C GLY A 241 -11.58 -11.39 -23.93
N LEU A 242 -11.93 -10.15 -23.58
CA LEU A 242 -13.01 -9.84 -22.66
C LEU A 242 -14.31 -9.59 -23.43
N GLU A 243 -15.34 -10.36 -23.08
CA GLU A 243 -16.69 -10.23 -23.61
C GLU A 243 -17.59 -9.42 -22.70
N GLY A 244 -18.68 -8.88 -23.28
CA GLY A 244 -19.69 -8.09 -22.57
C GLY A 244 -19.31 -6.62 -22.45
N GLU A 245 -20.07 -5.89 -21.63
CA GLU A 245 -19.91 -4.44 -21.49
C GLU A 245 -19.00 -4.11 -20.30
N TRP A 246 -18.03 -3.25 -20.55
CA TRP A 246 -17.06 -2.78 -19.56
C TRP A 246 -17.04 -1.26 -19.50
N GLU A 247 -16.94 -0.73 -18.30
CA GLU A 247 -16.79 0.69 -18.05
C GLU A 247 -15.34 1.00 -17.69
N GLY A 248 -14.77 2.01 -18.32
CA GLY A 248 -13.47 2.56 -17.92
C GLY A 248 -13.63 3.38 -16.65
N VAL A 249 -12.87 3.06 -15.61
CA VAL A 249 -12.92 3.77 -14.32
C VAL A 249 -11.82 4.84 -14.25
N GLY A 250 -10.63 4.51 -14.68
CA GLY A 250 -9.51 5.45 -14.72
C GLY A 250 -8.20 4.75 -15.06
N HIS A 251 -7.19 5.55 -15.35
CA HIS A 251 -5.82 5.06 -15.45
C HIS A 251 -5.02 5.44 -14.21
N LEU A 252 -4.03 4.63 -13.88
CA LEU A 252 -2.96 5.00 -12.97
C LEU A 252 -1.69 5.26 -13.78
N ALA A 253 -1.28 6.52 -13.88
CA ALA A 253 0.06 6.90 -14.28
C ALA A 253 1.01 6.55 -13.14
N LEU A 254 2.07 5.76 -13.38
CA LEU A 254 2.93 5.18 -12.35
C LEU A 254 4.40 5.28 -12.77
N GLY A 255 5.28 5.58 -11.81
CA GLY A 255 6.72 5.70 -12.02
C GLY A 255 7.42 6.23 -10.77
N TYR A 256 8.60 6.78 -10.93
CA TYR A 256 9.30 7.52 -9.89
C TYR A 256 9.06 9.01 -10.06
N ALA A 257 8.94 9.75 -8.96
CA ALA A 257 8.82 11.21 -9.00
C ALA A 257 10.08 11.84 -9.61
N ALA A 258 9.91 12.86 -10.44
CA ALA A 258 11.02 13.62 -11.01
C ALA A 258 11.60 14.66 -10.03
N SER A 259 10.88 14.98 -8.96
CA SER A 259 11.25 15.97 -7.94
C SER A 259 10.66 15.55 -6.58
N GLU A 260 10.92 16.33 -5.56
CA GLU A 260 10.30 16.16 -4.25
C GLU A 260 8.77 16.09 -4.35
N LEU A 261 8.18 15.26 -3.47
CA LEU A 261 6.74 15.13 -3.41
C LEU A 261 6.10 16.44 -2.94
N PRO A 262 4.90 16.78 -3.43
CA PRO A 262 4.15 17.90 -2.88
C PRO A 262 3.92 17.70 -1.36
N PRO A 263 3.81 18.78 -0.57
CA PRO A 263 3.57 18.67 0.87
C PRO A 263 2.31 17.87 1.17
N PRO A 264 2.22 17.21 2.34
CA PRO A 264 1.03 16.52 2.79
C PRO A 264 -0.20 17.42 2.71
N ARG A 265 -1.37 16.82 2.49
CA ARG A 265 -2.62 17.57 2.44
C ARG A 265 -3.07 17.88 3.86
N GLU A 266 -3.41 19.11 4.13
CA GLU A 266 -4.07 19.50 5.37
C GLU A 266 -5.46 18.85 5.48
N TYR A 267 -5.77 18.35 6.67
CA TYR A 267 -7.08 17.80 6.98
C TYR A 267 -8.10 18.95 7.10
N ASN A 268 -9.14 18.92 6.27
CA ASN A 268 -10.24 19.87 6.37
C ASN A 268 -11.33 19.30 7.29
N GLN A 269 -11.34 19.78 8.54
CA GLN A 269 -12.25 19.32 9.58
C GLN A 269 -13.72 19.59 9.25
N SER A 270 -14.04 20.65 8.47
CA SER A 270 -15.43 20.97 8.10
C SER A 270 -16.10 19.93 7.20
N ARG A 271 -15.32 18.99 6.64
CA ARG A 271 -15.84 17.88 5.81
C ARG A 271 -16.28 16.68 6.64
N TYR A 272 -16.03 16.67 7.94
CA TYR A 272 -16.52 15.65 8.86
C TYR A 272 -17.65 16.25 9.69
N MET A 273 -18.84 15.69 9.55
CA MET A 273 -20.05 16.17 10.22
C MET A 273 -20.72 15.01 10.95
N SER A 274 -21.33 15.33 12.11
CA SER A 274 -22.18 14.41 12.88
C SER A 274 -23.60 14.98 12.97
N ILE A 275 -24.60 14.13 13.02
CA ILE A 275 -26.02 14.45 13.23
C ILE A 275 -26.42 13.90 14.58
#